data_1d892b42920f4fb9130121c27046143c
#
_entry.id   1d892b42920f4fb9130121c27046143c
#
_cell.length_a   1.000
_cell.length_b   1.000
_cell.length_c   1.000
_cell.angle_alpha   90.00
_cell.angle_beta   90.00
_cell.angle_gamma   90.00
#
_symmetry.space_group_name_H-M   'P 1'
#
loop_
_entity.id
_entity.type
_entity.pdbx_description
1 polymer ?
#
loop_
_entity_poly.entity_id
_entity_poly.type
_entity_poly.pdbx_seq_one_letter_code
_entity_poly.pdbx_strand_id
1 'polypeptide(L)'
;ANRIKRYKQETADLIERLQQMAKRNEALITSRKKAVHTITHELRTPLTAITGYAGLIQKNFNADKTGMYIRNIQQSSDRMREMLNTLLSFFRLDDGKEQPNFSTCRISSIAHTLESEFMPIAINKGLALTVTNHTDAVVLTDKERILQIGNNLLSNAIKFTENGAVSLTMGYDNGMLKLIVKDTGSGMTEEEQQRVFGAFERLSNAAAKDGFGLGLSIVQRIVTMLGGTIQLKSEKGKGSRFTVEIPMQSAEELPERINKTQIHHNRTLHDIVAIDNDKVLLLMLKEMYAQEGIHCDTCTDVAELMEMIRRKEYSLLLTDLNMPDINGFELLELLRTSNVGNSRIIPIIVTTASGSCNREELLERGFSDCLLKPFSISELMEVSDKCAMKGKQNEKPDFSSLLSYGNESVMLDKLIAETEKEMQSVRDAEQRKDFQELDALTHHLHSSWEILRADQPLRELYKQLHGSAVPDYEALNNAVTAVLDKGSEIIRLAKEERRKYENG
;
A
#
# COMPACT_ATOMS: atom_id res chain seq x y z
N ALA A 1 -47.53 48.85 6.43
CA ALA A 1 -46.79 48.72 7.69
C ALA A 1 -46.24 47.27 7.88
N ASN A 2 -47.03 46.23 7.70
CA ASN A 2 -46.62 44.82 7.93
C ASN A 2 -45.51 44.36 6.96
N ARG A 3 -45.54 44.75 5.68
CA ARG A 3 -44.53 44.38 4.69
C ARG A 3 -43.13 44.93 5.04
N ILE A 4 -43.10 46.22 5.46
CA ILE A 4 -41.83 46.86 5.87
C ILE A 4 -41.28 46.25 7.14
N LYS A 5 -42.13 45.85 8.10
CA LYS A 5 -41.70 45.22 9.33
C LYS A 5 -41.08 43.80 9.03
N ARG A 6 -41.65 43.07 8.10
CA ARG A 6 -41.16 41.78 7.65
C ARG A 6 -39.79 41.89 6.95
N TYR A 7 -39.65 42.86 6.02
CA TYR A 7 -38.33 43.12 5.35
C TYR A 7 -37.25 43.51 6.35
N LYS A 8 -37.57 44.37 7.35
CA LYS A 8 -36.62 44.69 8.40
C LYS A 8 -36.19 43.50 9.23
N GLN A 9 -37.08 42.58 9.52
CA GLN A 9 -36.78 41.36 10.26
C GLN A 9 -35.89 40.44 9.42
N GLU A 10 -36.24 40.20 8.16
CA GLU A 10 -35.48 39.33 7.23
C GLU A 10 -34.03 39.90 6.99
N THR A 11 -33.92 41.24 6.93
CA THR A 11 -32.62 41.90 6.78
C THR A 11 -31.79 41.80 8.06
N ALA A 12 -32.37 41.92 9.23
CA ALA A 12 -31.67 41.73 10.51
C ALA A 12 -31.15 40.31 10.68
N ASP A 13 -31.96 39.30 10.36
CA ASP A 13 -31.59 37.90 10.40
C ASP A 13 -30.46 37.59 9.41
N LEU A 14 -30.49 38.17 8.21
CA LEU A 14 -29.43 38.02 7.22
C LEU A 14 -28.11 38.64 7.69
N ILE A 15 -28.17 39.82 8.28
CA ILE A 15 -26.98 40.52 8.83
C ILE A 15 -26.37 39.68 9.97
N GLU A 16 -27.20 39.13 10.85
CA GLU A 16 -26.71 38.27 11.93
C GLU A 16 -26.02 37.01 11.40
N ARG A 17 -26.62 36.34 10.39
CA ARG A 17 -26.01 35.14 9.73
C ARG A 17 -24.68 35.50 9.07
N LEU A 18 -24.61 36.63 8.35
CA LEU A 18 -23.38 37.13 7.73
C LEU A 18 -22.27 37.41 8.76
N GLN A 19 -22.63 38.05 9.89
CA GLN A 19 -21.69 38.28 10.99
C GLN A 19 -21.19 36.98 11.63
N GLN A 20 -22.07 35.98 11.81
CA GLN A 20 -21.68 34.66 12.30
C GLN A 20 -20.76 33.93 11.31
N MET A 21 -21.05 34.01 10.01
CA MET A 21 -20.19 33.44 8.96
C MET A 21 -18.83 34.13 8.90
N ALA A 22 -18.80 35.48 9.00
CA ALA A 22 -17.56 36.24 9.03
C ALA A 22 -16.66 35.85 10.22
N LYS A 23 -17.23 35.77 11.43
CA LYS A 23 -16.51 35.34 12.63
C LYS A 23 -15.97 33.89 12.48
N ARG A 24 -16.77 33.00 11.87
CA ARG A 24 -16.37 31.61 11.63
C ARG A 24 -15.21 31.53 10.62
N ASN A 25 -15.27 32.33 9.55
CA ASN A 25 -14.20 32.41 8.56
C ASN A 25 -12.92 32.99 9.15
N GLU A 26 -12.99 34.03 9.98
CA GLU A 26 -11.84 34.60 10.64
C GLU A 26 -11.17 33.63 11.61
N ALA A 27 -11.96 32.86 12.37
CA ALA A 27 -11.45 31.79 13.21
C ALA A 27 -10.75 30.69 12.39
N LEU A 28 -11.31 30.30 11.25
CA LEU A 28 -10.71 29.33 10.33
C LEU A 28 -9.38 29.82 9.75
N ILE A 29 -9.31 31.08 9.31
CA ILE A 29 -8.07 31.69 8.80
C ILE A 29 -7.00 31.72 9.88
N THR A 30 -7.36 32.08 11.10
CA THR A 30 -6.43 32.13 12.25
C THR A 30 -5.92 30.72 12.59
N SER A 31 -6.80 29.74 12.61
CA SER A 31 -6.42 28.33 12.82
C SER A 31 -5.48 27.83 11.73
N ARG A 32 -5.76 28.11 10.44
CA ARG A 32 -4.86 27.75 9.33
C ARG A 32 -3.48 28.39 9.43
N LYS A 33 -3.41 29.70 9.79
CA LYS A 33 -2.13 30.39 10.01
C LYS A 33 -1.33 29.75 11.13
N LYS A 34 -1.98 29.40 12.25
CA LYS A 34 -1.35 28.72 13.39
C LYS A 34 -0.81 27.33 12.95
N ALA A 35 -1.59 26.58 12.17
CA ALA A 35 -1.20 25.28 11.63
C ALA A 35 0.07 25.39 10.77
N VAL A 36 0.10 26.30 9.79
CA VAL A 36 1.26 26.51 8.91
C VAL A 36 2.51 26.90 9.71
N HIS A 37 2.36 27.78 10.69
CA HIS A 37 3.47 28.17 11.56
C HIS A 37 4.03 27.00 12.36
N THR A 38 3.15 26.19 12.95
CA THR A 38 3.54 24.99 13.72
C THR A 38 4.25 23.97 12.82
N ILE A 39 3.69 23.66 11.65
CA ILE A 39 4.29 22.75 10.66
C ILE A 39 5.70 23.22 10.28
N THR A 40 5.84 24.50 9.93
CA THR A 40 7.13 25.08 9.52
C THR A 40 8.17 24.98 10.63
N HIS A 41 7.79 25.25 11.87
CA HIS A 41 8.68 25.17 13.02
C HIS A 41 9.13 23.72 13.29
N GLU A 42 8.18 22.78 13.30
CA GLU A 42 8.45 21.38 13.59
C GLU A 42 9.27 20.69 12.46
N LEU A 43 9.11 21.08 11.19
CA LEU A 43 9.96 20.62 10.07
C LEU A 43 11.36 21.19 10.14
N ARG A 44 11.54 22.43 10.61
CA ARG A 44 12.84 23.09 10.67
C ARG A 44 13.80 22.39 11.63
N THR A 45 13.30 21.91 12.77
CA THR A 45 14.13 21.28 13.81
C THR A 45 14.86 20.01 13.31
N PRO A 46 14.20 18.98 12.77
CA PRO A 46 14.88 17.80 12.23
C PRO A 46 15.75 18.14 11.02
N LEU A 47 15.34 19.06 10.16
CA LEU A 47 16.14 19.51 9.03
C LEU A 47 17.44 20.16 9.48
N THR A 48 17.39 20.99 10.53
CA THR A 48 18.59 21.60 11.12
C THR A 48 19.53 20.53 11.71
N ALA A 49 18.99 19.50 12.34
CA ALA A 49 19.79 18.37 12.85
C ALA A 49 20.48 17.61 11.71
N ILE A 50 19.73 17.24 10.65
CA ILE A 50 20.27 16.57 9.47
C ILE A 50 21.42 17.37 8.85
N THR A 51 21.18 18.65 8.53
CA THR A 51 22.18 19.53 7.91
C THR A 51 23.38 19.78 8.82
N GLY A 52 23.13 19.92 10.14
CA GLY A 52 24.20 20.12 11.12
C GLY A 52 25.12 18.89 11.23
N TYR A 53 24.57 17.69 11.41
CA TYR A 53 25.37 16.46 11.49
C TYR A 53 26.08 16.14 10.17
N ALA A 54 25.42 16.34 9.03
CA ALA A 54 26.04 16.17 7.71
C ALA A 54 27.25 17.13 7.54
N GLY A 55 27.10 18.39 7.94
CA GLY A 55 28.20 19.37 7.92
C GLY A 55 29.36 19.01 8.88
N LEU A 56 29.06 18.39 10.03
CA LEU A 56 30.09 17.90 10.96
C LEU A 56 30.88 16.73 10.37
N ILE A 57 30.21 15.79 9.70
CA ILE A 57 30.85 14.66 8.99
C ILE A 57 31.79 15.20 7.89
N GLN A 58 31.30 16.19 7.11
CA GLN A 58 32.07 16.78 6.01
C GLN A 58 33.32 17.51 6.49
N LYS A 59 33.24 18.25 7.61
CA LYS A 59 34.34 19.06 8.13
C LYS A 59 35.40 18.24 8.88
N ASN A 60 34.97 17.24 9.66
CA ASN A 60 35.85 16.44 10.52
C ASN A 60 35.40 14.99 10.49
N PHE A 61 35.96 14.21 9.54
CA PHE A 61 35.73 12.77 9.53
C PHE A 61 36.47 12.15 10.75
N ASN A 62 35.68 11.76 11.75
CA ASN A 62 36.12 10.99 12.90
C ASN A 62 35.31 9.70 12.95
N ALA A 63 35.95 8.56 12.70
CA ALA A 63 35.30 7.25 12.59
C ALA A 63 34.42 6.93 13.82
N ASP A 64 34.88 7.27 15.02
CA ASP A 64 34.17 6.98 16.28
C ASP A 64 32.86 7.79 16.42
N LYS A 65 32.83 9.02 15.91
CA LYS A 65 31.64 9.91 15.99
C LYS A 65 30.74 9.82 14.78
N THR A 66 31.27 9.43 13.63
CA THR A 66 30.51 9.37 12.37
C THR A 66 29.30 8.44 12.48
N GLY A 67 29.46 7.27 13.10
CA GLY A 67 28.33 6.36 13.33
C GLY A 67 27.21 6.96 14.20
N MET A 68 27.56 7.77 15.19
CA MET A 68 26.58 8.50 16.01
C MET A 68 25.88 9.60 15.18
N TYR A 69 26.62 10.35 14.38
CA TYR A 69 26.05 11.40 13.52
C TYR A 69 25.09 10.83 12.47
N ILE A 70 25.45 9.71 11.85
CA ILE A 70 24.58 9.00 10.90
C ILE A 70 23.30 8.54 11.58
N ARG A 71 23.37 7.92 12.77
CA ARG A 71 22.16 7.53 13.52
C ARG A 71 21.25 8.72 13.84
N ASN A 72 21.82 9.86 14.23
CA ASN A 72 21.05 11.07 14.52
C ASN A 72 20.41 11.66 13.25
N ILE A 73 21.08 11.58 12.09
CA ILE A 73 20.51 11.95 10.79
C ILE A 73 19.33 11.03 10.46
N GLN A 74 19.50 9.71 10.58
CA GLN A 74 18.45 8.74 10.33
C GLN A 74 17.23 8.98 11.24
N GLN A 75 17.44 9.12 12.53
CA GLN A 75 16.37 9.40 13.49
C GLN A 75 15.61 10.70 13.17
N SER A 76 16.33 11.76 12.75
CA SER A 76 15.72 13.03 12.36
C SER A 76 14.93 12.90 11.04
N SER A 77 15.41 12.10 10.11
CA SER A 77 14.74 11.80 8.84
C SER A 77 13.47 10.97 9.06
N ASP A 78 13.53 9.93 9.90
CA ASP A 78 12.36 9.10 10.25
C ASP A 78 11.28 9.93 10.93
N ARG A 79 11.67 10.81 11.84
CA ARG A 79 10.75 11.75 12.50
C ARG A 79 10.08 12.70 11.50
N MET A 80 10.82 13.21 10.52
CA MET A 80 10.27 14.07 9.46
C MET A 80 9.28 13.29 8.58
N ARG A 81 9.60 12.04 8.23
CA ARG A 81 8.72 11.16 7.46
C ARG A 81 7.42 10.87 8.20
N GLU A 82 7.47 10.51 9.48
CA GLU A 82 6.29 10.30 10.33
C GLU A 82 5.42 11.56 10.39
N MET A 83 6.04 12.73 10.53
CA MET A 83 5.34 14.01 10.51
C MET A 83 4.61 14.25 9.18
N LEU A 84 5.28 14.08 8.06
CA LEU A 84 4.68 14.25 6.73
C LEU A 84 3.50 13.29 6.53
N ASN A 85 3.65 12.01 6.88
CA ASN A 85 2.58 11.02 6.77
C ASN A 85 1.36 11.39 7.65
N THR A 86 1.61 11.88 8.87
CA THR A 86 0.55 12.34 9.78
C THR A 86 -0.19 13.57 9.23
N LEU A 87 0.54 14.54 8.68
CA LEU A 87 -0.05 15.73 8.04
C LEU A 87 -0.90 15.35 6.83
N LEU A 88 -0.40 14.46 5.99
CA LEU A 88 -1.11 14.00 4.80
C LEU A 88 -2.39 13.25 5.16
N SER A 89 -2.32 12.36 6.13
CA SER A 89 -3.50 11.67 6.67
C SER A 89 -4.52 12.68 7.23
N PHE A 90 -4.06 13.68 7.97
CA PHE A 90 -4.94 14.73 8.50
C PHE A 90 -5.65 15.51 7.39
N PHE A 91 -4.92 15.97 6.35
CA PHE A 91 -5.53 16.75 5.28
C PHE A 91 -6.52 15.94 4.43
N ARG A 92 -6.22 14.67 4.16
CA ARG A 92 -7.15 13.76 3.45
C ARG A 92 -8.48 13.61 4.20
N LEU A 93 -8.40 13.38 5.51
CA LEU A 93 -9.57 13.25 6.37
C LEU A 93 -10.32 14.60 6.52
N ASP A 94 -9.61 15.74 6.48
CA ASP A 94 -10.19 17.08 6.59
C ASP A 94 -11.00 17.48 5.36
N ASP A 95 -10.54 17.09 4.18
CA ASP A 95 -11.23 17.35 2.90
C ASP A 95 -12.53 16.54 2.75
N GLY A 96 -12.79 15.55 3.60
CA GLY A 96 -14.00 14.72 3.60
C GLY A 96 -14.18 13.87 2.33
N LYS A 97 -13.12 13.72 1.52
CA LYS A 97 -13.13 12.94 0.28
C LYS A 97 -12.73 11.48 0.51
N GLU A 98 -12.15 11.20 1.67
CA GLU A 98 -11.70 9.86 2.01
C GLU A 98 -12.89 8.97 2.38
N GLN A 99 -12.98 7.82 1.73
CA GLN A 99 -13.99 6.81 2.04
C GLN A 99 -13.32 5.63 2.75
N PRO A 100 -13.99 5.00 3.74
CA PRO A 100 -13.44 3.83 4.41
C PRO A 100 -13.39 2.64 3.45
N ASN A 101 -12.27 1.92 3.49
CA ASN A 101 -12.07 0.68 2.75
C ASN A 101 -12.51 -0.51 3.61
N PHE A 102 -13.75 -0.97 3.42
CA PHE A 102 -14.31 -2.07 4.18
C PHE A 102 -13.82 -3.43 3.69
N SER A 103 -13.23 -4.18 4.60
CA SER A 103 -12.83 -5.57 4.39
C SER A 103 -13.20 -6.44 5.59
N THR A 104 -13.33 -7.75 5.37
CA THR A 104 -13.57 -8.68 6.48
C THR A 104 -12.32 -8.79 7.34
N CYS A 105 -12.47 -8.58 8.64
CA CYS A 105 -11.37 -8.60 9.58
C CYS A 105 -11.78 -9.25 10.90
N ARG A 106 -10.88 -10.07 11.46
CA ARG A 106 -11.02 -10.65 12.80
C ARG A 106 -10.50 -9.66 13.84
N ILE A 107 -11.31 -9.32 14.83
CA ILE A 107 -10.94 -8.29 15.84
C ILE A 107 -9.71 -8.71 16.63
N SER A 108 -9.56 -10.01 16.94
CA SER A 108 -8.36 -10.53 17.62
C SER A 108 -7.06 -10.25 16.82
N SER A 109 -7.11 -10.21 15.48
CA SER A 109 -5.94 -9.89 14.68
C SER A 109 -5.49 -8.44 14.85
N ILE A 110 -6.43 -7.51 15.04
CA ILE A 110 -6.13 -6.10 15.34
C ILE A 110 -5.49 -5.97 16.73
N ALA A 111 -6.08 -6.61 17.74
CA ALA A 111 -5.56 -6.61 19.09
C ALA A 111 -4.13 -7.16 19.15
N HIS A 112 -3.88 -8.29 18.47
CA HIS A 112 -2.55 -8.91 18.42
C HIS A 112 -1.52 -8.02 17.71
N THR A 113 -1.90 -7.35 16.61
CA THR A 113 -1.01 -6.41 15.91
C THR A 113 -0.61 -5.26 16.84
N LEU A 114 -1.57 -4.63 17.52
CA LEU A 114 -1.31 -3.54 18.47
C LEU A 114 -0.45 -4.02 19.66
N GLU A 115 -0.69 -5.22 20.18
CA GLU A 115 0.10 -5.80 21.27
C GLU A 115 1.55 -6.01 20.84
N SER A 116 1.78 -6.66 19.71
CA SER A 116 3.13 -6.95 19.20
C SER A 116 3.94 -5.69 18.88
N GLU A 117 3.29 -4.62 18.43
CA GLU A 117 3.92 -3.35 18.14
C GLU A 117 4.30 -2.58 19.42
N PHE A 118 3.39 -2.50 20.40
CA PHE A 118 3.59 -1.63 21.58
C PHE A 118 4.20 -2.32 22.79
N MET A 119 4.16 -3.65 22.88
CA MET A 119 4.75 -4.37 24.00
C MET A 119 6.26 -4.11 24.18
N PRO A 120 7.10 -4.17 23.13
CA PRO A 120 8.52 -3.85 23.25
C PRO A 120 8.77 -2.40 23.68
N ILE A 121 7.96 -1.45 23.19
CA ILE A 121 8.07 -0.02 23.51
C ILE A 121 7.75 0.22 24.99
N ALA A 122 6.68 -0.41 25.51
CA ALA A 122 6.28 -0.31 26.89
C ALA A 122 7.32 -0.91 27.83
N ILE A 123 7.86 -2.11 27.52
CA ILE A 123 8.92 -2.78 28.28
C ILE A 123 10.17 -1.91 28.33
N ASN A 124 10.63 -1.36 27.21
CA ASN A 124 11.80 -0.49 27.15
C ASN A 124 11.62 0.79 28.00
N LYS A 125 10.39 1.24 28.18
CA LYS A 125 10.06 2.39 29.04
C LYS A 125 9.80 2.01 30.51
N GLY A 126 9.79 0.71 30.83
CA GLY A 126 9.49 0.22 32.18
C GLY A 126 8.00 0.30 32.58
N LEU A 127 7.10 0.31 31.60
CA LEU A 127 5.66 0.35 31.82
C LEU A 127 5.04 -1.04 31.69
N ALA A 128 4.01 -1.32 32.52
CA ALA A 128 3.17 -2.49 32.33
C ALA A 128 2.13 -2.23 31.22
N LEU A 129 2.19 -2.99 30.12
CA LEU A 129 1.16 -2.97 29.07
C LEU A 129 0.29 -4.23 29.20
N THR A 130 -1.03 -4.06 29.21
CA THR A 130 -2.00 -5.16 29.20
C THR A 130 -2.95 -4.99 28.02
N VAL A 131 -3.00 -6.00 27.14
CA VAL A 131 -3.97 -6.05 26.04
C VAL A 131 -4.99 -7.16 26.35
N THR A 132 -6.26 -6.79 26.39
CA THR A 132 -7.36 -7.72 26.65
C THR A 132 -8.35 -7.67 25.50
N ASN A 133 -8.56 -8.80 24.87
CA ASN A 133 -9.57 -8.94 23.82
C ASN A 133 -10.69 -9.88 24.30
N HIS A 134 -11.92 -9.39 24.28
CA HIS A 134 -13.11 -10.13 24.77
C HIS A 134 -13.93 -10.74 23.63
N THR A 135 -13.45 -10.70 22.39
CA THR A 135 -14.22 -11.18 21.23
C THR A 135 -13.31 -11.76 20.15
N ASP A 136 -13.80 -12.77 19.46
CA ASP A 136 -13.17 -13.30 18.27
C ASP A 136 -14.03 -13.09 17.01
N ALA A 137 -14.94 -12.11 17.07
CA ALA A 137 -15.85 -11.79 15.99
C ALA A 137 -15.11 -11.39 14.71
N VAL A 138 -15.66 -11.84 13.58
CA VAL A 138 -15.29 -11.38 12.25
C VAL A 138 -16.26 -10.29 11.84
N VAL A 139 -15.74 -9.14 11.47
CA VAL A 139 -16.52 -7.95 11.15
C VAL A 139 -16.11 -7.36 9.80
N LEU A 140 -17.03 -6.64 9.16
CA LEU A 140 -16.74 -5.81 7.99
C LEU A 140 -16.30 -4.44 8.48
N THR A 141 -15.01 -4.11 8.30
CA THR A 141 -14.42 -2.85 8.78
C THR A 141 -13.21 -2.43 7.96
N ASP A 142 -12.82 -1.17 8.10
CA ASP A 142 -11.52 -0.68 7.64
C ASP A 142 -10.44 -0.97 8.71
N LYS A 143 -9.74 -2.10 8.54
CA LYS A 143 -8.70 -2.57 9.47
C LYS A 143 -7.61 -1.53 9.69
N GLU A 144 -7.16 -0.86 8.63
CA GLU A 144 -6.07 0.12 8.70
C GLU A 144 -6.48 1.33 9.56
N ARG A 145 -7.72 1.78 9.43
CA ARG A 145 -8.25 2.89 10.24
C ARG A 145 -8.44 2.52 11.70
N ILE A 146 -8.86 1.29 11.99
CA ILE A 146 -8.94 0.83 13.39
C ILE A 146 -7.54 0.72 14.01
N LEU A 147 -6.56 0.18 13.28
CA LEU A 147 -5.16 0.17 13.72
C LEU A 147 -4.64 1.60 13.94
N GLN A 148 -4.94 2.54 13.06
CA GLN A 148 -4.53 3.94 13.21
C GLN A 148 -5.13 4.59 14.45
N ILE A 149 -6.39 4.29 14.82
CA ILE A 149 -6.97 4.72 16.09
C ILE A 149 -6.18 4.13 17.27
N GLY A 150 -5.95 2.82 17.27
CA GLY A 150 -5.21 2.11 18.31
C GLY A 150 -3.79 2.66 18.50
N ASN A 151 -3.06 2.83 17.42
CA ASN A 151 -1.69 3.35 17.40
C ASN A 151 -1.61 4.76 17.98
N ASN A 152 -2.51 5.67 17.59
CA ASN A 152 -2.55 7.02 18.12
C ASN A 152 -2.85 7.05 19.63
N LEU A 153 -3.82 6.25 20.09
CA LEU A 153 -4.21 6.22 21.50
C LEU A 153 -3.15 5.54 22.39
N LEU A 154 -2.58 4.40 21.97
CA LEU A 154 -1.53 3.68 22.71
C LEU A 154 -0.22 4.46 22.74
N SER A 155 0.19 5.04 21.62
CA SER A 155 1.38 5.91 21.55
C SER A 155 1.25 7.07 22.53
N ASN A 156 0.10 7.75 22.58
CA ASN A 156 -0.17 8.81 23.54
C ASN A 156 -0.14 8.30 24.98
N ALA A 157 -0.80 7.19 25.28
CA ALA A 157 -0.84 6.59 26.61
C ALA A 157 0.57 6.27 27.14
N ILE A 158 1.39 5.59 26.32
CA ILE A 158 2.78 5.27 26.68
C ILE A 158 3.62 6.54 26.80
N LYS A 159 3.44 7.51 25.91
CA LYS A 159 4.18 8.77 25.93
C LYS A 159 3.95 9.57 27.21
N PHE A 160 2.71 9.68 27.68
CA PHE A 160 2.32 10.51 28.82
C PHE A 160 2.31 9.77 30.15
N THR A 161 2.59 8.48 30.18
CA THR A 161 2.82 7.70 31.40
C THR A 161 4.31 7.58 31.65
N GLU A 162 4.80 8.09 32.77
CA GLU A 162 6.22 7.96 33.17
C GLU A 162 6.47 6.67 33.93
N ASN A 163 5.60 6.36 34.88
CA ASN A 163 5.61 5.12 35.65
C ASN A 163 4.19 4.61 35.80
N GLY A 164 4.02 3.29 35.78
CA GLY A 164 2.71 2.66 35.98
C GLY A 164 2.30 1.75 34.86
N ALA A 165 1.04 1.88 34.41
CA ALA A 165 0.46 0.93 33.47
C ALA A 165 -0.36 1.59 32.38
N VAL A 166 -0.39 0.92 31.23
CA VAL A 166 -1.28 1.20 30.09
C VAL A 166 -2.09 -0.06 29.79
N SER A 167 -3.36 0.09 29.48
CA SER A 167 -4.21 -1.05 29.09
C SER A 167 -5.02 -0.73 27.84
N LEU A 168 -5.08 -1.70 26.93
CA LEU A 168 -6.00 -1.74 25.79
C LEU A 168 -7.03 -2.83 26.04
N THR A 169 -8.32 -2.49 25.92
CA THR A 169 -9.40 -3.47 25.98
C THR A 169 -10.23 -3.36 24.69
N MET A 170 -10.44 -4.48 24.01
CA MET A 170 -11.28 -4.57 22.83
C MET A 170 -12.44 -5.54 23.06
N GLY A 171 -13.62 -5.17 22.60
CA GLY A 171 -14.82 -6.02 22.68
C GLY A 171 -15.78 -5.68 21.55
N TYR A 172 -16.63 -6.65 21.17
CA TYR A 172 -17.68 -6.46 20.19
C TYR A 172 -18.97 -7.03 20.74
N ASP A 173 -19.98 -6.18 20.80
CA ASP A 173 -21.29 -6.54 21.29
C ASP A 173 -22.38 -5.72 20.60
N ASN A 174 -23.49 -6.35 20.25
CA ASN A 174 -24.67 -5.71 19.63
C ASN A 174 -24.35 -4.85 18.40
N GLY A 175 -23.42 -5.29 17.53
CA GLY A 175 -23.04 -4.55 16.33
C GLY A 175 -22.10 -3.37 16.59
N MET A 176 -21.52 -3.26 17.80
CA MET A 176 -20.63 -2.18 18.18
C MET A 176 -19.24 -2.71 18.59
N LEU A 177 -18.20 -2.26 17.91
CA LEU A 177 -16.83 -2.41 18.42
C LEU A 177 -16.60 -1.38 19.50
N LYS A 178 -16.08 -1.84 20.64
CA LYS A 178 -15.64 -0.99 21.74
C LYS A 178 -14.14 -1.16 21.94
N LEU A 179 -13.39 -0.06 21.80
CA LEU A 179 -11.95 0.01 22.02
C LEU A 179 -11.71 0.99 23.17
N ILE A 180 -11.05 0.53 24.23
CA ILE A 180 -10.76 1.33 25.42
C ILE A 180 -9.25 1.33 25.65
N VAL A 181 -8.64 2.53 25.66
CA VAL A 181 -7.26 2.73 26.10
C VAL A 181 -7.28 3.50 27.41
N LYS A 182 -6.64 2.92 28.45
CA LYS A 182 -6.51 3.55 29.77
C LYS A 182 -5.04 3.63 30.13
N ASP A 183 -4.63 4.77 30.67
CA ASP A 183 -3.28 5.02 31.20
C ASP A 183 -3.35 5.52 32.65
N THR A 184 -2.22 5.41 33.38
CA THR A 184 -2.01 5.96 34.73
C THR A 184 -1.07 7.18 34.69
N GLY A 185 -1.07 7.91 33.58
CA GLY A 185 -0.19 9.04 33.36
C GLY A 185 -0.59 10.34 34.05
N SER A 186 -0.12 11.46 33.52
CA SER A 186 -0.31 12.79 34.14
C SER A 186 -1.77 13.26 34.17
N GLY A 187 -2.68 12.65 33.40
CA GLY A 187 -4.05 13.10 33.25
C GLY A 187 -4.21 14.53 32.75
N MET A 188 -5.44 14.99 32.66
CA MET A 188 -5.82 16.29 32.09
C MET A 188 -6.83 17.01 32.96
N THR A 189 -6.77 18.37 32.95
CA THR A 189 -7.82 19.21 33.51
C THR A 189 -9.05 19.27 32.61
N GLU A 190 -10.18 19.74 33.11
CA GLU A 190 -11.40 19.89 32.29
C GLU A 190 -11.19 20.81 31.08
N GLU A 191 -10.44 21.90 31.24
CA GLU A 191 -10.10 22.81 30.16
C GLU A 191 -9.20 22.15 29.10
N GLU A 192 -8.25 21.32 29.54
CA GLU A 192 -7.38 20.54 28.67
C GLU A 192 -8.18 19.50 27.88
N GLN A 193 -9.15 18.81 28.52
CA GLN A 193 -10.03 17.83 27.87
C GLN A 193 -10.89 18.42 26.75
N GLN A 194 -11.36 19.66 26.91
CA GLN A 194 -12.15 20.36 25.88
C GLN A 194 -11.33 20.69 24.63
N ARG A 195 -10.01 20.85 24.77
CA ARG A 195 -9.11 21.30 23.70
C ARG A 195 -8.31 20.19 23.05
N VAL A 196 -8.18 19.03 23.70
CA VAL A 196 -7.24 17.97 23.30
C VAL A 196 -7.53 17.35 21.91
N PHE A 197 -8.75 17.44 21.41
CA PHE A 197 -9.13 17.01 20.07
C PHE A 197 -8.91 18.08 18.98
N GLY A 198 -8.53 19.28 19.37
CA GLY A 198 -8.21 20.36 18.43
C GLY A 198 -6.94 20.05 17.63
N ALA A 199 -6.98 20.30 16.33
CA ALA A 199 -5.80 20.12 15.48
C ALA A 199 -4.69 21.10 15.88
N PHE A 200 -3.45 20.61 15.95
CA PHE A 200 -2.24 21.36 16.36
C PHE A 200 -2.31 21.89 17.81
N GLU A 201 -3.24 21.40 18.62
CA GLU A 201 -3.29 21.70 20.05
C GLU A 201 -2.29 20.84 20.82
N ARG A 202 -1.45 21.51 21.65
CA ARG A 202 -0.51 20.87 22.57
C ARG A 202 -0.78 21.39 23.97
N LEU A 203 -0.93 20.47 24.92
CA LEU A 203 -1.11 20.83 26.32
C LEU A 203 0.20 21.37 26.89
N SER A 204 0.12 22.30 27.83
CA SER A 204 1.29 22.99 28.42
C SER A 204 2.35 22.03 28.99
N ASN A 205 1.95 20.90 29.52
CA ASN A 205 2.85 19.85 30.05
C ASN A 205 3.43 18.94 28.95
N ALA A 206 2.90 19.02 27.72
CA ALA A 206 3.35 18.23 26.56
C ALA A 206 4.36 19.01 25.69
N ALA A 207 4.67 20.27 26.02
CA ALA A 207 5.57 21.11 25.22
C ALA A 207 6.99 20.53 25.11
N ALA A 208 7.45 19.76 26.10
CA ALA A 208 8.75 19.09 26.09
C ALA A 208 8.72 17.66 25.51
N LYS A 209 7.54 17.09 25.25
CA LYS A 209 7.39 15.73 24.71
C LYS A 209 7.03 15.80 23.24
N ASP A 210 7.66 14.98 22.41
CA ASP A 210 7.49 14.90 20.97
C ASP A 210 6.02 14.75 20.51
N GLY A 211 5.62 15.41 19.42
CA GLY A 211 4.31 15.23 18.77
C GLY A 211 3.68 16.52 18.26
N PHE A 212 2.92 16.41 17.18
CA PHE A 212 2.42 17.54 16.37
C PHE A 212 1.04 18.07 16.82
N GLY A 213 0.42 17.41 17.82
CA GLY A 213 -0.94 17.75 18.24
C GLY A 213 -2.01 17.38 17.21
N LEU A 214 -1.74 16.38 16.33
CA LEU A 214 -2.68 15.91 15.32
C LEU A 214 -3.30 14.55 15.64
N GLY A 215 -2.63 13.70 16.42
CA GLY A 215 -3.04 12.31 16.65
C GLY A 215 -4.50 12.17 17.13
N LEU A 216 -4.90 12.92 18.15
CA LEU A 216 -6.28 12.84 18.68
C LEU A 216 -7.31 13.48 17.73
N SER A 217 -6.95 14.51 16.99
CA SER A 217 -7.82 15.07 15.95
C SER A 217 -8.03 14.11 14.78
N ILE A 218 -7.00 13.33 14.40
CA ILE A 218 -7.09 12.24 13.43
C ILE A 218 -8.02 11.14 13.95
N VAL A 219 -7.84 10.70 15.21
CA VAL A 219 -8.72 9.70 15.82
C VAL A 219 -10.17 10.14 15.77
N GLN A 220 -10.48 11.39 16.14
CA GLN A 220 -11.84 11.91 16.11
C GLN A 220 -12.44 11.89 14.70
N ARG A 221 -11.66 12.27 13.66
CA ARG A 221 -12.10 12.27 12.27
C ARG A 221 -12.36 10.87 11.76
N ILE A 222 -11.44 9.92 12.02
CA ILE A 222 -11.62 8.50 11.65
C ILE A 222 -12.86 7.93 12.33
N VAL A 223 -13.03 8.15 13.61
CA VAL A 223 -14.21 7.68 14.36
C VAL A 223 -15.50 8.26 13.78
N THR A 224 -15.51 9.56 13.44
CA THR A 224 -16.66 10.20 12.78
C THR A 224 -16.93 9.63 11.40
N MET A 225 -15.89 9.41 10.59
CA MET A 225 -15.97 8.80 9.24
C MET A 225 -16.56 7.38 9.31
N LEU A 226 -16.23 6.61 10.35
CA LEU A 226 -16.77 5.27 10.57
C LEU A 226 -18.12 5.26 11.31
N GLY A 227 -18.75 6.43 11.52
CA GLY A 227 -20.06 6.57 12.17
C GLY A 227 -20.05 6.29 13.68
N GLY A 228 -18.86 6.33 14.31
CA GLY A 228 -18.68 6.03 15.72
C GLY A 228 -18.66 7.26 16.63
N THR A 229 -18.33 7.02 17.90
CA THR A 229 -18.16 8.06 18.92
C THR A 229 -16.87 7.82 19.72
N ILE A 230 -16.25 8.91 20.20
CA ILE A 230 -15.12 8.87 21.12
C ILE A 230 -15.43 9.65 22.39
N GLN A 231 -15.13 9.07 23.54
CA GLN A 231 -15.30 9.70 24.85
C GLN A 231 -13.96 9.72 25.58
N LEU A 232 -13.71 10.81 26.30
CA LEU A 232 -12.54 10.99 27.17
C LEU A 232 -13.00 11.19 28.61
N LYS A 233 -12.39 10.45 29.53
CA LYS A 233 -12.45 10.69 30.97
C LYS A 233 -11.04 10.78 31.51
N SER A 234 -10.67 11.89 32.12
CA SER A 234 -9.33 12.10 32.63
C SER A 234 -9.39 12.93 33.92
N GLU A 235 -8.43 12.68 34.81
CA GLU A 235 -8.25 13.46 36.01
C GLU A 235 -6.76 13.72 36.23
N LYS A 236 -6.40 14.96 36.52
CA LYS A 236 -5.00 15.36 36.72
C LYS A 236 -4.32 14.53 37.78
N GLY A 237 -3.19 13.88 37.44
CA GLY A 237 -2.44 13.00 38.31
C GLY A 237 -2.97 11.56 38.43
N LYS A 238 -4.11 11.21 37.82
CA LYS A 238 -4.68 9.85 37.88
C LYS A 238 -4.69 9.13 36.52
N GLY A 239 -4.38 9.83 35.43
CA GLY A 239 -4.34 9.29 34.08
C GLY A 239 -5.58 9.58 33.26
N SER A 240 -5.70 8.91 32.10
CA SER A 240 -6.78 9.13 31.13
C SER A 240 -7.38 7.80 30.68
N ARG A 241 -8.64 7.88 30.24
CA ARG A 241 -9.38 6.78 29.62
C ARG A 241 -10.08 7.29 28.37
N PHE A 242 -9.66 6.77 27.22
CA PHE A 242 -10.34 6.97 25.95
C PHE A 242 -11.22 5.77 25.67
N THR A 243 -12.46 6.02 25.29
CA THR A 243 -13.42 4.99 24.88
C THR A 243 -13.91 5.32 23.47
N VAL A 244 -13.64 4.44 22.52
CA VAL A 244 -14.10 4.53 21.13
C VAL A 244 -15.16 3.47 20.90
N GLU A 245 -16.30 3.84 20.32
CA GLU A 245 -17.38 2.95 19.96
C GLU A 245 -17.70 3.17 18.47
N ILE A 246 -17.63 2.10 17.67
CA ILE A 246 -17.83 2.15 16.21
C ILE A 246 -18.85 1.09 15.80
N PRO A 247 -19.91 1.45 15.07
CA PRO A 247 -20.87 0.49 14.54
C PRO A 247 -20.20 -0.36 13.45
N MET A 248 -20.34 -1.68 13.54
CA MET A 248 -19.79 -2.64 12.59
C MET A 248 -20.80 -3.73 12.28
N GLN A 249 -20.78 -4.22 11.05
CA GLN A 249 -21.56 -5.38 10.67
C GLN A 249 -20.77 -6.66 10.97
N SER A 250 -21.41 -7.66 11.58
CA SER A 250 -20.83 -8.99 11.68
C SER A 250 -20.74 -9.59 10.28
N ALA A 251 -19.58 -10.13 9.93
CA ALA A 251 -19.39 -10.92 8.71
C ALA A 251 -19.54 -12.39 9.08
N GLU A 252 -20.43 -13.14 8.41
CA GLU A 252 -20.42 -14.60 8.49
C GLU A 252 -19.07 -15.11 7.99
N GLU A 253 -18.53 -16.13 8.64
CA GLU A 253 -17.22 -16.70 8.27
C GLU A 253 -17.29 -17.26 6.83
N LEU A 254 -16.81 -16.48 5.88
CA LEU A 254 -16.31 -17.05 4.64
C LEU A 254 -15.06 -17.85 5.03
N PRO A 255 -14.92 -19.13 4.57
CA PRO A 255 -13.79 -19.94 4.94
C PRO A 255 -12.50 -19.20 4.60
N GLU A 256 -11.73 -18.89 5.62
CA GLU A 256 -10.40 -18.30 5.48
C GLU A 256 -9.58 -19.21 4.56
N ARG A 257 -9.27 -18.74 3.38
CA ARG A 257 -8.06 -19.21 2.69
C ARG A 257 -6.89 -18.72 3.54
N ILE A 258 -6.49 -19.56 4.50
CA ILE A 258 -5.28 -19.37 5.28
C ILE A 258 -4.10 -19.45 4.30
N ASN A 259 -3.71 -18.32 3.76
CA ASN A 259 -2.38 -18.18 3.20
C ASN A 259 -1.38 -18.01 4.35
N LYS A 260 -1.14 -19.12 5.08
CA LYS A 260 0.13 -19.28 5.80
C LYS A 260 1.21 -19.56 4.75
N THR A 261 1.63 -18.55 4.05
CA THR A 261 2.88 -18.59 3.32
C THR A 261 3.98 -18.29 4.33
N GLN A 262 4.57 -19.34 4.88
CA GLN A 262 5.92 -19.23 5.42
C GLN A 262 6.80 -18.79 4.23
N ILE A 263 7.29 -17.57 4.30
CA ILE A 263 8.17 -16.99 3.30
C ILE A 263 9.53 -17.67 3.46
N HIS A 264 9.73 -18.77 2.74
CA HIS A 264 11.09 -19.17 2.39
C HIS A 264 11.59 -18.17 1.34
N HIS A 265 12.60 -17.40 1.70
CA HIS A 265 13.31 -16.47 0.83
C HIS A 265 14.02 -17.20 -0.32
N ASN A 266 13.27 -17.58 -1.35
CA ASN A 266 13.86 -17.77 -2.67
C ASN A 266 13.61 -16.48 -3.43
N ARG A 267 14.54 -15.50 -3.32
CA ARG A 267 14.49 -14.22 -4.03
C ARG A 267 14.44 -14.47 -5.53
N THR A 268 13.36 -14.01 -6.15
CA THR A 268 13.14 -14.14 -7.60
C THR A 268 13.36 -12.81 -8.33
N LEU A 269 13.73 -11.75 -7.61
CA LEU A 269 14.11 -10.46 -8.15
C LEU A 269 15.57 -10.52 -8.62
N HIS A 270 15.82 -10.31 -9.91
CA HIS A 270 17.16 -10.31 -10.47
C HIS A 270 17.56 -8.96 -11.05
N ASP A 271 16.79 -8.45 -12.00
CA ASP A 271 17.06 -7.22 -12.72
C ASP A 271 15.85 -6.30 -12.64
N ILE A 272 16.06 -5.11 -12.14
CA ILE A 272 15.04 -4.08 -11.95
C ILE A 272 15.40 -2.88 -12.81
N VAL A 273 14.40 -2.18 -13.33
CA VAL A 273 14.60 -0.88 -13.95
C VAL A 273 13.76 0.18 -13.25
N ALA A 274 14.33 1.36 -13.02
CA ALA A 274 13.63 2.50 -12.43
C ALA A 274 13.71 3.73 -13.34
N ILE A 275 12.58 4.40 -13.52
CA ILE A 275 12.48 5.66 -14.24
C ILE A 275 11.91 6.75 -13.32
N ASP A 276 12.64 7.85 -13.21
CA ASP A 276 12.25 9.04 -12.43
C ASP A 276 13.01 10.25 -12.97
N ASN A 277 12.45 11.44 -12.87
CA ASN A 277 13.17 12.66 -13.25
C ASN A 277 14.17 13.13 -12.16
N ASP A 278 14.07 12.61 -10.94
CA ASP A 278 15.01 12.90 -9.84
C ASP A 278 16.21 11.94 -9.85
N LYS A 279 17.34 12.43 -10.36
CA LYS A 279 18.59 11.66 -10.42
C LYS A 279 19.12 11.25 -9.05
N VAL A 280 18.82 12.01 -7.98
CA VAL A 280 19.24 11.69 -6.61
C VAL A 280 18.45 10.49 -6.10
N LEU A 281 17.14 10.48 -6.36
CA LEU A 281 16.28 9.34 -6.03
C LEU A 281 16.68 8.10 -6.81
N LEU A 282 16.99 8.20 -8.11
CA LEU A 282 17.46 7.08 -8.92
C LEU A 282 18.78 6.49 -8.39
N LEU A 283 19.72 7.33 -8.00
CA LEU A 283 20.98 6.88 -7.38
C LEU A 283 20.71 6.16 -6.05
N MET A 284 19.80 6.70 -5.23
CA MET A 284 19.42 6.09 -3.96
C MET A 284 18.74 4.72 -4.18
N LEU A 285 17.82 4.61 -5.14
CA LEU A 285 17.17 3.33 -5.49
C LEU A 285 18.19 2.29 -5.92
N LYS A 286 19.13 2.67 -6.77
CA LYS A 286 20.23 1.79 -7.21
C LYS A 286 21.06 1.26 -6.05
N GLU A 287 21.43 2.11 -5.09
CA GLU A 287 22.16 1.72 -3.89
C GLU A 287 21.32 0.84 -2.95
N MET A 288 20.03 1.16 -2.76
CA MET A 288 19.12 0.36 -1.93
C MET A 288 18.99 -1.07 -2.46
N TYR A 289 18.79 -1.25 -3.77
CA TYR A 289 18.74 -2.58 -4.37
C TYR A 289 20.08 -3.30 -4.36
N ALA A 290 21.19 -2.58 -4.58
CA ALA A 290 22.54 -3.15 -4.54
C ALA A 290 22.89 -3.72 -3.16
N GLN A 291 22.47 -3.08 -2.05
CA GLN A 291 22.64 -3.60 -0.69
C GLN A 291 21.97 -4.95 -0.48
N GLU A 292 20.89 -5.22 -1.20
CA GLU A 292 20.16 -6.48 -1.16
C GLU A 292 20.62 -7.48 -2.25
N GLY A 293 21.69 -7.15 -2.98
CA GLY A 293 22.27 -7.99 -4.03
C GLY A 293 21.43 -8.02 -5.32
N ILE A 294 20.57 -7.02 -5.55
CA ILE A 294 19.69 -6.90 -6.71
C ILE A 294 20.26 -5.83 -7.65
N HIS A 295 20.37 -6.14 -8.93
CA HIS A 295 20.80 -5.18 -9.94
C HIS A 295 19.65 -4.25 -10.33
N CYS A 296 19.88 -2.93 -10.28
CA CYS A 296 18.91 -1.91 -10.67
C CYS A 296 19.51 -0.97 -11.72
N ASP A 297 18.95 -1.00 -12.93
CA ASP A 297 19.23 -0.03 -13.97
C ASP A 297 18.31 1.18 -13.81
N THR A 298 18.81 2.38 -14.16
CA THR A 298 18.08 3.62 -13.94
C THR A 298 18.11 4.49 -15.18
N CYS A 299 17.01 5.16 -15.52
CA CYS A 299 16.90 6.11 -16.62
C CYS A 299 16.03 7.32 -16.25
N THR A 300 16.19 8.41 -16.99
CA THR A 300 15.42 9.64 -16.77
C THR A 300 14.42 9.94 -17.86
N ASP A 301 14.44 9.19 -18.95
CA ASP A 301 13.52 9.38 -20.07
C ASP A 301 13.00 8.05 -20.65
N VAL A 302 11.87 8.12 -21.33
CA VAL A 302 11.14 6.95 -21.86
C VAL A 302 11.87 6.28 -23.01
N ALA A 303 12.61 7.04 -23.83
CA ALA A 303 13.33 6.46 -24.97
C ALA A 303 14.47 5.57 -24.48
N GLU A 304 15.19 6.01 -23.44
CA GLU A 304 16.21 5.21 -22.77
C GLU A 304 15.59 3.96 -22.13
N LEU A 305 14.46 4.09 -21.44
CA LEU A 305 13.73 2.96 -20.85
C LEU A 305 13.37 1.91 -21.90
N MET A 306 12.79 2.34 -23.04
CA MET A 306 12.37 1.43 -24.11
C MET A 306 13.57 0.71 -24.75
N GLU A 307 14.73 1.38 -24.86
CA GLU A 307 15.94 0.76 -25.36
C GLU A 307 16.52 -0.26 -24.36
N MET A 308 16.43 0.03 -23.04
CA MET A 308 16.83 -0.91 -21.98
C MET A 308 15.95 -2.18 -22.01
N ILE A 309 14.62 -2.02 -22.08
CA ILE A 309 13.68 -3.15 -22.14
C ILE A 309 13.84 -3.97 -23.44
N ARG A 310 14.28 -3.34 -24.53
CA ARG A 310 14.60 -4.05 -25.78
C ARG A 310 15.81 -4.96 -25.65
N ARG A 311 16.83 -4.54 -24.89
CA ARG A 311 18.10 -5.26 -24.75
C ARG A 311 18.05 -6.36 -23.70
N LYS A 312 17.19 -6.21 -22.68
CA LYS A 312 17.19 -7.07 -21.49
C LYS A 312 15.79 -7.15 -20.92
N GLU A 313 15.40 -8.32 -20.45
CA GLU A 313 14.17 -8.49 -19.68
C GLU A 313 14.37 -8.08 -18.23
N TYR A 314 13.43 -7.33 -17.70
CA TYR A 314 13.43 -6.90 -16.30
C TYR A 314 12.33 -7.60 -15.51
N SER A 315 12.62 -7.96 -14.27
CA SER A 315 11.63 -8.58 -13.35
C SER A 315 10.64 -7.58 -12.76
N LEU A 316 11.01 -6.29 -12.75
CA LEU A 316 10.21 -5.22 -12.14
C LEU A 316 10.57 -3.87 -12.75
N LEU A 317 9.58 -2.99 -12.95
CA LEU A 317 9.75 -1.58 -13.27
C LEU A 317 9.23 -0.73 -12.11
N LEU A 318 10.04 0.25 -11.67
CA LEU A 318 9.59 1.35 -10.82
C LEU A 318 9.43 2.61 -11.67
N THR A 319 8.33 3.34 -11.49
CA THR A 319 8.10 4.62 -12.16
C THR A 319 7.54 5.65 -11.22
N ASP A 320 7.91 6.92 -11.37
CA ASP A 320 7.17 8.01 -10.73
C ASP A 320 5.81 8.22 -11.43
N LEU A 321 4.80 8.58 -10.65
CA LEU A 321 3.48 8.92 -11.19
C LEU A 321 3.50 10.25 -11.95
N ASN A 322 4.27 11.22 -11.45
CA ASN A 322 4.27 12.60 -11.93
C ASN A 322 5.63 12.98 -12.54
N MET A 323 5.87 12.57 -13.78
CA MET A 323 7.06 12.98 -14.54
C MET A 323 6.69 14.12 -15.52
N PRO A 324 7.64 15.02 -15.86
CA PRO A 324 7.36 16.20 -16.68
C PRO A 324 6.90 15.88 -18.11
N ASP A 325 7.51 14.86 -18.74
CA ASP A 325 7.33 14.56 -20.16
C ASP A 325 6.22 13.54 -20.42
N ILE A 326 5.98 12.63 -19.47
CA ILE A 326 4.96 11.60 -19.53
C ILE A 326 4.54 11.22 -18.10
N ASN A 327 3.26 11.13 -17.82
CA ASN A 327 2.82 10.65 -16.51
C ASN A 327 2.85 9.12 -16.41
N GLY A 328 2.84 8.58 -15.19
CA GLY A 328 2.93 7.14 -14.96
C GLY A 328 1.81 6.34 -15.63
N PHE A 329 0.60 6.90 -15.80
CA PHE A 329 -0.51 6.24 -16.49
C PHE A 329 -0.26 6.13 -18.00
N GLU A 330 0.22 7.21 -18.62
CA GLU A 330 0.57 7.22 -20.03
C GLU A 330 1.73 6.26 -20.32
N LEU A 331 2.72 6.20 -19.43
CA LEU A 331 3.81 5.24 -19.50
C LEU A 331 3.31 3.80 -19.40
N LEU A 332 2.39 3.52 -18.47
CA LEU A 332 1.77 2.20 -18.33
C LEU A 332 1.05 1.80 -19.63
N GLU A 333 0.23 2.69 -20.20
CA GLU A 333 -0.48 2.44 -21.45
C GLU A 333 0.49 2.19 -22.62
N LEU A 334 1.53 3.02 -22.74
CA LEU A 334 2.58 2.85 -23.73
C LEU A 334 3.26 1.48 -23.63
N LEU A 335 3.62 1.06 -22.42
CA LEU A 335 4.27 -0.23 -22.20
C LEU A 335 3.33 -1.41 -22.51
N ARG A 336 2.06 -1.33 -22.11
CA ARG A 336 1.07 -2.41 -22.34
C ARG A 336 0.67 -2.55 -23.82
N THR A 337 0.76 -1.47 -24.60
CA THR A 337 0.47 -1.47 -26.03
C THR A 337 1.71 -1.76 -26.91
N SER A 338 2.92 -1.61 -26.37
CA SER A 338 4.15 -1.84 -27.12
C SER A 338 4.52 -3.33 -27.18
N ASN A 339 5.28 -3.73 -28.23
CA ASN A 339 5.84 -5.08 -28.40
C ASN A 339 7.36 -5.09 -28.16
N VAL A 340 7.86 -4.33 -27.20
CA VAL A 340 9.30 -4.23 -26.92
C VAL A 340 9.65 -5.06 -25.69
N GLY A 341 10.49 -6.09 -25.87
CA GLY A 341 10.90 -6.98 -24.78
C GLY A 341 9.71 -7.53 -23.98
N ASN A 342 9.79 -7.46 -22.63
CA ASN A 342 8.72 -7.88 -21.76
C ASN A 342 7.81 -6.72 -21.29
N SER A 343 7.76 -5.58 -22.02
CA SER A 343 7.00 -4.37 -21.66
C SER A 343 5.53 -4.63 -21.32
N ARG A 344 4.87 -5.57 -22.04
CA ARG A 344 3.44 -5.87 -21.83
C ARG A 344 3.14 -6.53 -20.49
N ILE A 345 4.08 -7.29 -19.95
CA ILE A 345 3.85 -8.17 -18.78
C ILE A 345 4.66 -7.77 -17.54
N ILE A 346 5.70 -6.92 -17.71
CA ILE A 346 6.55 -6.50 -16.61
C ILE A 346 5.69 -5.92 -15.46
N PRO A 347 5.86 -6.39 -14.21
CA PRO A 347 5.21 -5.77 -13.08
C PRO A 347 5.67 -4.32 -12.92
N ILE A 348 4.75 -3.40 -12.66
CA ILE A 348 5.05 -1.97 -12.53
C ILE A 348 4.60 -1.48 -11.17
N ILE A 349 5.56 -1.02 -10.36
CA ILE A 349 5.31 -0.30 -9.11
C ILE A 349 5.37 1.20 -9.43
N VAL A 350 4.32 1.92 -9.07
CA VAL A 350 4.30 3.37 -9.18
C VAL A 350 4.70 4.01 -7.86
N THR A 351 5.64 4.96 -7.90
CA THR A 351 5.99 5.79 -6.75
C THR A 351 5.24 7.11 -6.82
N THR A 352 4.75 7.60 -5.69
CA THR A 352 3.99 8.86 -5.65
C THR A 352 4.22 9.64 -4.36
N ALA A 353 4.23 10.97 -4.46
CA ALA A 353 4.39 11.89 -3.33
C ALA A 353 3.07 12.14 -2.60
N SER A 354 2.25 11.13 -2.34
CA SER A 354 1.03 11.18 -1.54
C SER A 354 -0.20 11.91 -2.11
N GLY A 355 -1.35 11.34 -1.93
CA GLY A 355 -2.66 12.01 -1.89
C GLY A 355 -3.40 12.19 -3.20
N SER A 356 -2.80 11.98 -4.35
CA SER A 356 -3.46 12.21 -5.63
C SER A 356 -4.19 10.98 -6.20
N CYS A 357 -3.87 9.77 -5.74
CA CYS A 357 -4.55 8.55 -6.19
C CYS A 357 -4.74 7.55 -5.04
N ASN A 358 -5.91 6.91 -4.99
CA ASN A 358 -6.16 5.77 -4.13
C ASN A 358 -5.37 4.56 -4.66
N ARG A 359 -4.77 3.76 -3.77
CA ARG A 359 -4.06 2.52 -4.15
C ARG A 359 -4.92 1.59 -4.99
N GLU A 360 -6.21 1.46 -4.66
CA GLU A 360 -7.15 0.65 -5.42
C GLU A 360 -7.32 1.15 -6.85
N GLU A 361 -7.46 2.46 -7.05
CA GLU A 361 -7.53 3.07 -8.38
C GLU A 361 -6.26 2.77 -9.21
N LEU A 362 -5.08 2.81 -8.59
CA LEU A 362 -3.82 2.50 -9.28
C LEU A 362 -3.76 1.01 -9.69
N LEU A 363 -4.23 0.11 -8.82
CA LEU A 363 -4.29 -1.32 -9.11
C LEU A 363 -5.33 -1.64 -10.21
N GLU A 364 -6.51 -1.03 -10.16
CA GLU A 364 -7.56 -1.17 -11.19
C GLU A 364 -7.09 -0.69 -12.57
N ARG A 365 -6.24 0.34 -12.61
CA ARG A 365 -5.65 0.85 -13.85
C ARG A 365 -4.52 -0.01 -14.41
N GLY A 366 -4.03 -1.02 -13.66
CA GLY A 366 -3.07 -2.01 -14.13
C GLY A 366 -1.65 -1.90 -13.55
N PHE A 367 -1.41 -1.02 -12.56
CA PHE A 367 -0.19 -1.09 -11.77
C PHE A 367 -0.19 -2.32 -10.87
N SER A 368 0.98 -2.89 -10.61
CA SER A 368 1.12 -4.07 -9.76
C SER A 368 1.04 -3.75 -8.27
N ASP A 369 1.58 -2.60 -7.88
CA ASP A 369 1.45 -1.99 -6.55
C ASP A 369 1.87 -0.52 -6.58
N CYS A 370 1.77 0.19 -5.45
CA CYS A 370 2.25 1.56 -5.31
C CYS A 370 3.11 1.73 -4.05
N LEU A 371 4.02 2.69 -4.10
CA LEU A 371 4.93 3.05 -3.01
C LEU A 371 4.86 4.55 -2.76
N LEU A 372 4.54 4.95 -1.53
CA LEU A 372 4.40 6.35 -1.15
C LEU A 372 5.77 6.95 -0.79
N LYS A 373 6.14 8.04 -1.44
CA LYS A 373 7.33 8.84 -1.09
C LYS A 373 7.03 9.69 0.16
N PRO A 374 7.90 9.74 1.19
CA PRO A 374 9.18 9.04 1.33
C PRO A 374 9.01 7.60 1.85
N PHE A 375 9.81 6.66 1.35
CA PHE A 375 9.80 5.24 1.72
C PHE A 375 11.18 4.78 2.23
N SER A 376 11.19 3.71 3.00
CA SER A 376 12.38 3.04 3.51
C SER A 376 12.83 1.89 2.60
N ILE A 377 14.06 1.37 2.83
CA ILE A 377 14.55 0.15 2.16
C ILE A 377 13.61 -1.02 2.42
N SER A 378 13.15 -1.20 3.67
CA SER A 378 12.25 -2.30 4.04
C SER A 378 10.92 -2.24 3.28
N GLU A 379 10.30 -1.07 3.17
CA GLU A 379 9.05 -0.88 2.41
C GLU A 379 9.26 -1.12 0.91
N LEU A 380 10.38 -0.64 0.36
CA LEU A 380 10.75 -0.88 -1.05
C LEU A 380 10.88 -2.38 -1.33
N MET A 381 11.60 -3.12 -0.48
CA MET A 381 11.81 -4.57 -0.63
C MET A 381 10.52 -5.35 -0.48
N GLU A 382 9.71 -5.06 0.54
CA GLU A 382 8.42 -5.73 0.78
C GLU A 382 7.49 -5.63 -0.44
N VAL A 383 7.33 -4.42 -0.99
CA VAL A 383 6.48 -4.19 -2.15
C VAL A 383 7.07 -4.84 -3.41
N SER A 384 8.39 -4.78 -3.60
CA SER A 384 9.07 -5.39 -4.74
C SER A 384 8.97 -6.91 -4.74
N ASP A 385 9.22 -7.57 -3.60
CA ASP A 385 9.11 -9.01 -3.44
C ASP A 385 7.66 -9.48 -3.67
N LYS A 386 6.67 -8.76 -3.14
CA LYS A 386 5.26 -9.04 -3.32
C LYS A 386 4.83 -8.97 -4.79
N CYS A 387 5.34 -8.00 -5.54
CA CYS A 387 5.05 -7.85 -6.97
C CYS A 387 5.72 -8.93 -7.81
N ALA A 388 6.95 -9.31 -7.50
CA ALA A 388 7.64 -10.40 -8.17
C ALA A 388 6.96 -11.77 -7.95
N MET A 389 6.42 -12.00 -6.75
CA MET A 389 5.64 -13.21 -6.46
C MET A 389 4.29 -13.23 -7.19
N LYS A 390 3.62 -12.09 -7.33
CA LYS A 390 2.37 -11.97 -8.11
C LYS A 390 2.60 -12.21 -9.60
N GLY A 391 3.73 -11.81 -10.14
CA GLY A 391 4.11 -12.09 -11.54
C GLY A 391 4.18 -13.60 -11.84
N LYS A 392 4.54 -14.44 -10.85
CA LYS A 392 4.51 -15.91 -10.96
C LYS A 392 3.14 -16.53 -10.69
N GLN A 393 2.25 -15.86 -9.94
CA GLN A 393 0.89 -16.35 -9.70
C GLN A 393 -0.06 -16.12 -10.90
N ASN A 394 0.30 -15.26 -11.86
CA ASN A 394 -0.42 -15.09 -13.13
C ASN A 394 -0.15 -16.21 -14.16
N GLU A 395 0.47 -17.34 -13.76
CA GLU A 395 0.66 -18.51 -14.61
C GLU A 395 -0.63 -19.34 -14.83
N LYS A 396 -1.74 -19.02 -14.14
CA LYS A 396 -3.01 -19.71 -14.42
C LYS A 396 -3.69 -19.11 -15.63
N PRO A 397 -4.10 -19.94 -16.62
CA PRO A 397 -4.86 -19.50 -17.77
C PRO A 397 -6.09 -18.68 -17.37
N ASP A 398 -6.27 -17.50 -17.98
CA ASP A 398 -7.41 -16.61 -17.75
C ASP A 398 -8.46 -16.83 -18.84
N PHE A 399 -9.60 -17.42 -18.49
CA PHE A 399 -10.69 -17.72 -19.42
C PHE A 399 -11.68 -16.54 -19.60
N SER A 400 -11.56 -15.45 -18.81
CA SER A 400 -12.53 -14.34 -18.79
C SER A 400 -12.75 -13.73 -20.17
N SER A 401 -11.68 -13.50 -20.92
CA SER A 401 -11.76 -12.96 -22.27
C SER A 401 -12.46 -13.90 -23.24
N LEU A 402 -12.19 -15.20 -23.16
CA LEU A 402 -12.81 -16.22 -24.00
C LEU A 402 -14.32 -16.36 -23.71
N LEU A 403 -14.71 -16.30 -22.45
CA LEU A 403 -16.10 -16.48 -22.00
C LEU A 403 -16.99 -15.27 -22.32
N SER A 404 -16.42 -14.12 -22.63
CA SER A 404 -17.16 -12.92 -23.03
C SER A 404 -17.78 -12.99 -24.42
N TYR A 405 -17.40 -13.98 -25.26
CA TYR A 405 -17.79 -14.06 -26.68
C TYR A 405 -18.98 -14.97 -26.98
N GLY A 406 -19.61 -15.64 -25.98
CA GLY A 406 -20.77 -16.50 -26.26
C GLY A 406 -21.14 -17.47 -25.16
N ASN A 407 -21.74 -18.61 -25.53
CA ASN A 407 -22.10 -19.66 -24.59
C ASN A 407 -20.85 -20.29 -23.97
N GLU A 408 -20.66 -20.07 -22.67
CA GLU A 408 -19.45 -20.38 -21.92
C GLU A 408 -19.08 -21.88 -22.03
N SER A 409 -20.07 -22.77 -21.90
CA SER A 409 -19.84 -24.23 -21.97
C SER A 409 -19.34 -24.65 -23.36
N VAL A 410 -19.91 -24.11 -24.43
CA VAL A 410 -19.52 -24.42 -25.81
C VAL A 410 -18.12 -23.90 -26.13
N MET A 411 -17.79 -22.70 -25.63
CA MET A 411 -16.46 -22.12 -25.83
C MET A 411 -15.37 -22.91 -25.12
N LEU A 412 -15.63 -23.34 -23.89
CA LEU A 412 -14.70 -24.20 -23.15
C LEU A 412 -14.54 -25.59 -23.77
N ASP A 413 -15.62 -26.20 -24.31
CA ASP A 413 -15.54 -27.46 -25.05
C ASP A 413 -14.67 -27.36 -26.30
N LYS A 414 -14.83 -26.27 -27.08
CA LYS A 414 -13.96 -26.02 -28.23
C LYS A 414 -12.50 -25.84 -27.82
N LEU A 415 -12.24 -25.01 -26.81
CA LEU A 415 -10.89 -24.80 -26.31
C LEU A 415 -10.24 -26.13 -25.89
N ILE A 416 -10.94 -26.97 -25.14
CA ILE A 416 -10.45 -28.28 -24.70
C ILE A 416 -10.10 -29.15 -25.91
N ALA A 417 -11.04 -29.30 -26.86
CA ALA A 417 -10.85 -30.16 -28.02
C ALA A 417 -9.71 -29.69 -28.94
N GLU A 418 -9.60 -28.37 -29.18
CA GLU A 418 -8.53 -27.79 -29.98
C GLU A 418 -7.18 -27.95 -29.30
N THR A 419 -7.08 -27.62 -28.00
CA THR A 419 -5.83 -27.76 -27.25
C THR A 419 -5.39 -29.21 -27.15
N GLU A 420 -6.31 -30.20 -26.95
CA GLU A 420 -5.98 -31.64 -26.95
C GLU A 420 -5.38 -32.07 -28.29
N LYS A 421 -5.98 -31.64 -29.41
CA LYS A 421 -5.50 -31.91 -30.75
C LYS A 421 -4.13 -31.30 -31.02
N GLU A 422 -3.94 -30.06 -30.65
CA GLU A 422 -2.68 -29.32 -30.85
C GLU A 422 -1.55 -29.91 -30.02
N MET A 423 -1.80 -30.29 -28.75
CA MET A 423 -0.82 -30.98 -27.92
C MET A 423 -0.39 -32.35 -28.50
N GLN A 424 -1.30 -33.03 -29.16
CA GLN A 424 -0.94 -34.26 -29.84
C GLN A 424 -0.04 -33.97 -31.06
N SER A 425 -0.34 -32.94 -31.84
CA SER A 425 0.49 -32.51 -32.97
C SER A 425 1.90 -32.08 -32.54
N VAL A 426 2.03 -31.38 -31.41
CA VAL A 426 3.34 -31.01 -30.84
C VAL A 426 4.15 -32.26 -30.46
N ARG A 427 3.53 -33.26 -29.82
CA ARG A 427 4.22 -34.53 -29.49
C ARG A 427 4.67 -35.30 -30.74
N ASP A 428 3.82 -35.35 -31.75
CA ASP A 428 4.12 -36.07 -32.99
C ASP A 428 5.25 -35.39 -33.78
N ALA A 429 5.29 -34.05 -33.80
CA ALA A 429 6.36 -33.26 -34.41
C ALA A 429 7.69 -33.39 -33.66
N GLU A 430 7.66 -33.41 -32.33
CA GLU A 430 8.82 -33.66 -31.47
C GLU A 430 9.41 -35.04 -31.76
N GLN A 431 8.58 -36.11 -31.75
CA GLN A 431 9.03 -37.48 -32.01
C GLN A 431 9.65 -37.64 -33.38
N ARG A 432 9.13 -36.93 -34.39
CA ARG A 432 9.65 -36.91 -35.75
C ARG A 432 10.85 -35.99 -35.91
N LYS A 433 11.18 -35.19 -34.91
CA LYS A 433 12.17 -34.12 -34.94
C LYS A 433 11.92 -33.12 -36.08
N ASP A 434 10.65 -32.85 -36.33
CA ASP A 434 10.23 -31.89 -37.37
C ASP A 434 10.16 -30.48 -36.79
N PHE A 435 11.28 -29.76 -36.86
CA PHE A 435 11.41 -28.42 -36.31
C PHE A 435 10.61 -27.38 -37.10
N GLN A 436 10.33 -27.62 -38.41
CA GLN A 436 9.49 -26.72 -39.19
C GLN A 436 8.03 -26.83 -38.75
N GLU A 437 7.56 -28.05 -38.51
CA GLU A 437 6.21 -28.27 -37.98
C GLU A 437 6.06 -27.73 -36.54
N LEU A 438 7.08 -27.92 -35.68
CA LEU A 438 7.09 -27.33 -34.33
C LEU A 438 7.02 -25.81 -34.37
N ASP A 439 7.72 -25.15 -35.29
CA ASP A 439 7.67 -23.70 -35.44
C ASP A 439 6.29 -23.24 -35.91
N ALA A 440 5.70 -23.88 -36.90
CA ALA A 440 4.35 -23.58 -37.37
C ALA A 440 3.29 -23.77 -36.29
N LEU A 441 3.40 -24.84 -35.47
CA LEU A 441 2.52 -25.08 -34.32
C LEU A 441 2.69 -24.03 -33.22
N THR A 442 3.92 -23.62 -32.96
CA THR A 442 4.21 -22.56 -31.98
C THR A 442 3.54 -21.24 -32.37
N HIS A 443 3.63 -20.87 -33.63
CA HIS A 443 2.93 -19.69 -34.16
C HIS A 443 1.41 -19.80 -34.07
N HIS A 444 0.86 -20.96 -34.39
CA HIS A 444 -0.59 -21.20 -34.36
C HIS A 444 -1.14 -21.13 -32.93
N LEU A 445 -0.48 -21.79 -31.98
CA LEU A 445 -0.82 -21.79 -30.56
C LEU A 445 -0.70 -20.42 -29.90
N HIS A 446 0.26 -19.60 -30.35
CA HIS A 446 0.57 -18.33 -29.73
C HIS A 446 -0.65 -17.42 -29.63
N SER A 447 -1.45 -17.29 -30.69
CA SER A 447 -2.61 -16.40 -30.72
C SER A 447 -3.71 -16.82 -29.72
N SER A 448 -3.98 -18.10 -29.58
CA SER A 448 -4.99 -18.63 -28.66
C SER A 448 -4.51 -18.58 -27.20
N TRP A 449 -3.23 -18.89 -26.95
CA TRP A 449 -2.66 -18.87 -25.61
C TRP A 449 -2.35 -17.47 -25.10
N GLU A 450 -2.11 -16.49 -25.98
CA GLU A 450 -1.99 -15.08 -25.62
C GLU A 450 -3.29 -14.53 -25.03
N ILE A 451 -4.45 -14.92 -25.59
CA ILE A 451 -5.77 -14.54 -25.03
C ILE A 451 -5.96 -15.12 -23.62
N LEU A 452 -5.43 -16.31 -23.40
CA LEU A 452 -5.47 -17.00 -22.10
C LEU A 452 -4.37 -16.54 -21.14
N ARG A 453 -3.47 -15.66 -21.55
CA ARG A 453 -2.26 -15.25 -20.82
C ARG A 453 -1.37 -16.44 -20.44
N ALA A 454 -1.28 -17.46 -21.29
CA ALA A 454 -0.59 -18.71 -21.05
C ALA A 454 0.56 -18.98 -22.05
N ASP A 455 0.93 -18.01 -22.85
CA ASP A 455 1.83 -18.11 -24.01
C ASP A 455 3.34 -18.13 -23.69
N GLN A 456 3.73 -17.95 -22.43
CA GLN A 456 5.14 -17.91 -22.01
C GLN A 456 5.96 -19.14 -22.41
N PRO A 457 5.50 -20.38 -22.28
CA PRO A 457 6.24 -21.55 -22.77
C PRO A 457 6.42 -21.58 -24.29
N LEU A 458 5.47 -21.04 -25.04
CA LEU A 458 5.55 -20.92 -26.51
C LEU A 458 6.62 -19.93 -26.94
N ARG A 459 6.76 -18.82 -26.23
CA ARG A 459 7.83 -17.82 -26.47
C ARG A 459 9.21 -18.42 -26.24
N GLU A 460 9.37 -19.22 -25.19
CA GLU A 460 10.64 -19.90 -24.92
C GLU A 460 10.93 -20.95 -25.99
N LEU A 461 9.94 -21.75 -26.42
CA LEU A 461 10.10 -22.71 -27.53
C LEU A 461 10.50 -22.00 -28.83
N TYR A 462 9.85 -20.89 -29.17
CA TYR A 462 10.19 -20.06 -30.32
C TYR A 462 11.64 -19.56 -30.26
N LYS A 463 12.09 -19.10 -29.11
CA LYS A 463 13.46 -18.63 -28.88
C LYS A 463 14.50 -19.73 -29.08
N GLN A 464 14.18 -20.95 -28.62
CA GLN A 464 15.07 -22.11 -28.82
C GLN A 464 15.12 -22.56 -30.27
N LEU A 465 14.00 -22.44 -31.02
CA LEU A 465 13.94 -22.77 -32.44
C LEU A 465 14.72 -21.78 -33.34
N HIS A 466 14.86 -20.49 -32.91
CA HIS A 466 15.45 -19.41 -33.71
C HIS A 466 16.74 -18.81 -33.11
N GLY A 467 17.15 -19.21 -31.91
CA GLY A 467 18.19 -18.50 -31.13
C GLY A 467 19.64 -18.84 -31.43
N SER A 468 19.96 -19.94 -32.12
CA SER A 468 21.33 -20.36 -32.43
C SER A 468 21.43 -21.15 -33.74
N ALA A 469 22.62 -21.06 -34.41
CA ALA A 469 22.88 -21.80 -35.62
C ALA A 469 22.95 -23.32 -35.45
N VAL A 470 23.08 -23.82 -34.21
CA VAL A 470 22.99 -25.23 -33.83
C VAL A 470 22.02 -25.33 -32.65
N PRO A 471 20.89 -26.04 -32.80
CA PRO A 471 19.94 -26.21 -31.71
C PRO A 471 20.55 -26.98 -30.54
N ASP A 472 20.39 -26.44 -29.33
CA ASP A 472 20.62 -27.19 -28.10
C ASP A 472 19.40 -28.13 -27.89
N TYR A 473 19.60 -29.43 -28.19
CA TYR A 473 18.53 -30.42 -28.12
C TYR A 473 17.97 -30.62 -26.72
N GLU A 474 18.76 -30.43 -25.67
CA GLU A 474 18.30 -30.53 -24.29
C GLU A 474 17.42 -29.36 -23.91
N ALA A 475 17.85 -28.14 -24.24
CA ALA A 475 17.06 -26.91 -24.02
C ALA A 475 15.76 -26.92 -24.84
N LEU A 476 15.80 -27.39 -26.10
CA LEU A 476 14.62 -27.52 -26.95
C LEU A 476 13.61 -28.54 -26.38
N ASN A 477 14.09 -29.71 -25.95
CA ASN A 477 13.23 -30.73 -25.35
C ASN A 477 12.56 -30.27 -24.07
N ASN A 478 13.28 -29.53 -23.25
CA ASN A 478 12.76 -28.88 -22.03
C ASN A 478 11.66 -27.85 -22.37
N ALA A 479 11.88 -27.04 -23.43
CA ALA A 479 10.90 -26.05 -23.87
C ALA A 479 9.61 -26.71 -24.44
N VAL A 480 9.74 -27.79 -25.22
CA VAL A 480 8.60 -28.60 -25.71
C VAL A 480 7.83 -29.22 -24.54
N THR A 481 8.54 -29.80 -23.57
CA THR A 481 7.92 -30.37 -22.36
C THR A 481 7.14 -29.29 -21.61
N ALA A 482 7.67 -28.09 -21.43
CA ALA A 482 6.97 -26.97 -20.79
C ALA A 482 5.68 -26.56 -21.52
N VAL A 483 5.68 -26.59 -22.88
CA VAL A 483 4.48 -26.36 -23.69
C VAL A 483 3.43 -27.44 -23.45
N LEU A 484 3.83 -28.71 -23.45
CA LEU A 484 2.92 -29.84 -23.21
C LEU A 484 2.31 -29.83 -21.80
N ASP A 485 3.10 -29.48 -20.81
CA ASP A 485 2.65 -29.36 -19.41
C ASP A 485 1.64 -28.21 -19.29
N LYS A 486 1.92 -27.06 -19.91
CA LYS A 486 1.01 -25.92 -19.91
C LYS A 486 -0.29 -26.21 -20.65
N GLY A 487 -0.24 -26.87 -21.81
CA GLY A 487 -1.44 -27.33 -22.51
C GLY A 487 -2.29 -28.29 -21.64
N SER A 488 -1.65 -29.20 -20.92
CA SER A 488 -2.34 -30.09 -19.98
C SER A 488 -2.99 -29.34 -18.81
N GLU A 489 -2.35 -28.28 -18.33
CA GLU A 489 -2.90 -27.39 -17.31
C GLU A 489 -4.13 -26.63 -17.83
N ILE A 490 -4.05 -26.04 -19.04
CA ILE A 490 -5.17 -25.34 -19.69
C ILE A 490 -6.38 -26.28 -19.78
N ILE A 491 -6.19 -27.49 -20.30
CA ILE A 491 -7.25 -28.50 -20.44
C ILE A 491 -7.88 -28.83 -19.09
N ARG A 492 -7.08 -29.07 -18.05
CA ARG A 492 -7.57 -29.40 -16.70
C ARG A 492 -8.40 -28.26 -16.12
N LEU A 493 -7.90 -27.04 -16.18
CA LEU A 493 -8.58 -25.85 -15.64
C LEU A 493 -9.83 -25.49 -16.45
N ALA A 494 -9.80 -25.64 -17.77
CA ALA A 494 -10.99 -25.46 -18.61
C ALA A 494 -12.10 -26.48 -18.27
N LYS A 495 -11.74 -27.75 -18.01
CA LYS A 495 -12.68 -28.78 -17.55
C LYS A 495 -13.26 -28.47 -16.15
N GLU A 496 -12.45 -27.91 -15.25
CA GLU A 496 -12.91 -27.45 -13.93
C GLU A 496 -13.87 -26.26 -14.05
N GLU A 497 -13.53 -25.28 -14.89
CA GLU A 497 -14.37 -24.11 -15.14
C GLU A 497 -15.71 -24.48 -15.77
N ARG A 498 -15.70 -25.36 -16.78
CA ARG A 498 -16.91 -25.88 -17.44
C ARG A 498 -17.91 -26.50 -16.47
N ARG A 499 -17.44 -27.25 -15.46
CA ARG A 499 -18.31 -27.88 -14.45
C ARG A 499 -19.14 -26.88 -13.66
N LYS A 500 -18.71 -25.63 -13.55
CA LYS A 500 -19.46 -24.56 -12.88
C LYS A 500 -20.73 -24.17 -13.65
N TYR A 501 -20.69 -24.29 -14.98
CA TYR A 501 -21.80 -23.95 -15.88
C TYR A 501 -22.72 -25.14 -16.21
N GLU A 502 -22.35 -26.38 -15.82
CA GLU A 502 -23.22 -27.57 -15.94
C GLU A 502 -24.17 -27.74 -14.74
N ASN A 503 -23.86 -27.09 -13.61
CA ASN A 503 -24.64 -27.20 -12.36
C ASN A 503 -25.47 -25.95 -12.01
N GLY A 504 -25.60 -24.99 -12.89
CA GLY A 504 -26.46 -23.81 -12.81
C GLY A 504 -27.49 -23.84 -13.93
#